data_aa05d5a2be7ebdebcc685f7cb81e6923
#
_entry.id   aa05d5a2be7ebdebcc685f7cb81e6923
#
_cell.length_a   1.000
_cell.length_b   1.000
_cell.length_c   1.000
_cell.angle_alpha   90.00
_cell.angle_beta   90.00
_cell.angle_gamma   90.00
#
_symmetry.space_group_name_H-M   'P 1'
#
loop_
_entity.id
_entity.type
_entity.pdbx_description
1 polymer ?
#
loop_
_entity_poly.entity_id
_entity_poly.type
_entity_poly.pdbx_seq_one_letter_code
_entity_poly.pdbx_strand_id
1 'polypeptide(L)'
;MIALTPRQIADITGGRLVHPEDARVATPVDGTVETDSRLVTPGSIFFALRGEVTDGHLFVEAATSNGAALVVAERELETTAPLVVVDDGVVALSRLAAAVVEHVRRLGRLKVVGVTGSNGKTSTKNMLRAVLGDVAPTVAPQGSFNNHVGAPISMLRIDETTEYLVVEMGASGPGEIARLVDIARPDTGVVLKVGLAHAGGFGGIEGTRAAKAEMVTDLPATGTAVLNADDDRVAGMASVTAARVVTFGQGASADYRASDIDVSASGTSFSFEHGDASRRVSLRILGEHHVMNALAALSVVGEWGVDLDRAVTVLEGVTRAERWRMEVLDAPGGVTVVNDAYNASPDSVAAALKTLAQITGPDHRSVAVLGEMAELGEYARDEHDRVGRLVVRLNVGQLVVVGHEARHIHMAAGLEGSWDGESVLVDTIDEAYDFLQGTLRAGDVVLVKSSKSAGLRLLGDRLAGVTA
;
A
#
# COMPACT_ATOMS: atom_id res chain seq x y z
N MET A 1 5.02 15.06 -15.66
CA MET A 1 5.87 15.90 -14.75
C MET A 1 5.86 17.33 -15.30
N ILE A 2 6.20 18.34 -14.46
CA ILE A 2 6.46 19.70 -14.95
C ILE A 2 7.61 19.69 -15.99
N ALA A 3 7.55 20.62 -16.94
CA ALA A 3 8.59 20.72 -17.96
C ALA A 3 9.89 21.29 -17.41
N LEU A 4 11.00 20.54 -17.47
CA LEU A 4 12.33 20.93 -17.03
C LEU A 4 13.36 20.62 -18.11
N THR A 5 14.33 21.50 -18.32
CA THR A 5 15.45 21.18 -19.20
C THR A 5 16.43 20.22 -18.55
N PRO A 6 17.16 19.37 -19.31
CA PRO A 6 18.25 18.56 -18.76
C PRO A 6 19.25 19.33 -17.92
N ARG A 7 19.51 20.59 -18.24
CA ARG A 7 20.36 21.49 -17.45
C ARG A 7 19.76 21.79 -16.08
N GLN A 8 18.47 22.14 -16.01
CA GLN A 8 17.78 22.35 -14.74
C GLN A 8 17.74 21.07 -13.91
N ILE A 9 17.53 19.91 -14.54
CA ILE A 9 17.56 18.61 -13.84
C ILE A 9 18.98 18.35 -13.28
N ALA A 10 20.05 18.63 -14.02
CA ALA A 10 21.41 18.50 -13.52
C ALA A 10 21.64 19.41 -12.31
N ASP A 11 21.23 20.68 -12.37
CA ASP A 11 21.37 21.63 -11.27
C ASP A 11 20.60 21.17 -10.01
N ILE A 12 19.35 20.72 -10.18
CA ILE A 12 18.49 20.23 -9.08
C ILE A 12 19.07 18.97 -8.43
N THR A 13 19.54 18.04 -9.26
CA THR A 13 20.06 16.74 -8.78
C THR A 13 21.48 16.86 -8.21
N GLY A 14 22.18 17.98 -8.50
CA GLY A 14 23.59 18.16 -8.20
C GLY A 14 24.49 17.37 -9.14
N GLY A 15 23.98 17.02 -10.33
CA GLY A 15 24.67 16.24 -11.34
C GLY A 15 25.45 17.10 -12.35
N ARG A 16 26.26 16.43 -13.16
CA ARG A 16 27.04 17.04 -14.24
C ARG A 16 26.55 16.56 -15.60
N LEU A 17 26.25 17.48 -16.52
CA LEU A 17 25.98 17.15 -17.91
C LEU A 17 27.25 16.67 -18.61
N VAL A 18 27.19 15.55 -19.32
CA VAL A 18 28.36 14.98 -20.03
C VAL A 18 28.70 15.79 -21.27
N HIS A 19 27.73 16.28 -22.02
CA HIS A 19 27.88 17.11 -23.23
C HIS A 19 27.05 18.38 -23.10
N PRO A 20 27.50 19.39 -22.30
CA PRO A 20 26.71 20.60 -22.04
C PRO A 20 26.49 21.48 -23.29
N GLU A 21 27.25 21.27 -24.38
CA GLU A 21 27.12 21.92 -25.67
C GLU A 21 26.02 21.32 -26.58
N ASP A 22 25.47 20.14 -26.21
CA ASP A 22 24.39 19.54 -26.99
C ASP A 22 23.12 20.42 -26.88
N ALA A 23 22.58 20.80 -28.04
CA ALA A 23 21.37 21.66 -28.08
C ALA A 23 20.18 21.07 -27.36
N ARG A 24 20.08 19.73 -27.24
CA ARG A 24 19.02 19.05 -26.51
C ARG A 24 19.01 19.32 -25.01
N VAL A 25 20.14 19.72 -24.39
CA VAL A 25 20.19 20.04 -22.96
C VAL A 25 19.41 21.31 -22.60
N ALA A 26 19.03 22.12 -23.59
CA ALA A 26 18.17 23.29 -23.41
C ALA A 26 16.69 23.01 -23.77
N THR A 27 16.38 21.84 -24.31
CA THR A 27 15.01 21.45 -24.66
C THR A 27 14.31 20.89 -23.42
N PRO A 28 13.15 21.43 -23.00
CA PRO A 28 12.41 20.90 -21.86
C PRO A 28 11.96 19.47 -22.12
N VAL A 29 12.00 18.66 -21.06
CA VAL A 29 11.45 17.30 -20.99
C VAL A 29 10.37 17.28 -19.91
N ASP A 30 9.22 16.66 -20.21
CA ASP A 30 8.03 16.62 -19.35
C ASP A 30 7.42 15.21 -19.26
N GLY A 31 8.11 14.22 -19.84
CA GLY A 31 7.70 12.82 -19.78
C GLY A 31 7.75 12.21 -18.38
N THR A 32 7.41 10.94 -18.29
CA THR A 32 7.48 10.20 -17.03
C THR A 32 8.92 9.95 -16.60
N VAL A 33 9.13 9.84 -15.28
CA VAL A 33 10.40 9.39 -14.72
C VAL A 33 10.29 7.90 -14.43
N GLU A 34 11.20 7.11 -15.03
CA GLU A 34 11.17 5.66 -14.96
C GLU A 34 12.54 5.10 -14.53
N THR A 35 12.52 3.99 -13.80
CA THR A 35 13.69 3.21 -13.42
C THR A 35 13.69 1.83 -14.08
N ASP A 36 12.59 1.46 -14.73
CA ASP A 36 12.43 0.24 -15.52
C ASP A 36 12.41 0.63 -17.02
N SER A 37 13.42 0.19 -17.78
CA SER A 37 13.54 0.50 -19.20
C SER A 37 12.35 0.04 -20.06
N ARG A 38 11.61 -0.97 -19.58
CA ARG A 38 10.40 -1.50 -20.27
C ARG A 38 9.20 -0.55 -20.18
N LEU A 39 9.19 0.37 -19.21
CA LEU A 39 8.14 1.36 -18.99
C LEU A 39 8.46 2.71 -19.65
N VAL A 40 9.68 2.85 -20.18
CA VAL A 40 10.11 4.07 -20.88
C VAL A 40 9.29 4.26 -22.15
N THR A 41 8.79 5.47 -22.33
CA THR A 41 8.09 5.95 -23.51
C THR A 41 8.78 7.20 -24.08
N PRO A 42 8.51 7.61 -25.33
CA PRO A 42 9.11 8.82 -25.88
C PRO A 42 8.92 10.04 -24.97
N GLY A 43 10.02 10.72 -24.66
CA GLY A 43 10.05 11.87 -23.75
C GLY A 43 10.34 11.54 -22.28
N SER A 44 10.36 10.26 -21.90
CA SER A 44 10.66 9.85 -20.51
C SER A 44 12.08 10.21 -20.07
N ILE A 45 12.26 10.36 -18.77
CA ILE A 45 13.55 10.48 -18.10
C ILE A 45 13.88 9.12 -17.46
N PHE A 46 14.98 8.52 -17.83
CA PHE A 46 15.40 7.23 -17.29
C PHE A 46 16.46 7.41 -16.21
N PHE A 47 16.17 6.96 -14.99
CA PHE A 47 17.12 6.88 -13.88
C PHE A 47 17.73 5.47 -13.85
N ALA A 48 18.99 5.36 -14.18
CA ALA A 48 19.74 4.11 -14.14
C ALA A 48 20.23 3.85 -12.70
N LEU A 49 19.42 3.20 -11.90
CA LEU A 49 19.73 2.89 -10.50
C LEU A 49 20.35 1.50 -10.35
N ARG A 50 21.23 1.34 -9.36
CA ARG A 50 21.68 0.03 -8.91
C ARG A 50 20.64 -0.58 -7.99
N GLY A 51 20.10 -1.72 -8.39
CA GLY A 51 19.18 -2.51 -7.57
C GLY A 51 19.88 -3.68 -6.88
N GLU A 52 19.18 -4.35 -5.98
CA GLU A 52 19.70 -5.54 -5.27
C GLU A 52 19.95 -6.73 -6.21
N VAL A 53 19.19 -6.86 -7.28
CA VAL A 53 19.24 -8.00 -8.21
C VAL A 53 19.92 -7.63 -9.52
N THR A 54 19.79 -6.39 -9.97
CA THR A 54 20.30 -5.95 -11.29
C THR A 54 20.76 -4.51 -11.26
N ASP A 55 21.70 -4.16 -12.15
CA ASP A 55 22.20 -2.80 -12.34
C ASP A 55 21.44 -2.12 -13.49
N GLY A 56 20.67 -1.06 -13.18
CA GLY A 56 19.91 -0.28 -14.16
C GLY A 56 20.76 0.33 -15.27
N HIS A 57 22.05 0.55 -15.03
CA HIS A 57 22.99 1.06 -16.04
C HIS A 57 23.13 0.14 -17.27
N LEU A 58 22.88 -1.16 -17.10
CA LEU A 58 22.90 -2.15 -18.21
C LEU A 58 21.75 -1.97 -19.19
N PHE A 59 20.72 -1.21 -18.84
CA PHE A 59 19.52 -1.04 -19.64
C PHE A 59 19.39 0.34 -20.28
N VAL A 60 20.44 1.16 -20.25
CA VAL A 60 20.45 2.51 -20.83
C VAL A 60 20.20 2.49 -22.34
N GLU A 61 20.82 1.55 -23.06
CA GLU A 61 20.58 1.37 -24.49
C GLU A 61 19.12 1.03 -24.80
N ALA A 62 18.52 0.12 -24.02
CA ALA A 62 17.09 -0.22 -24.16
C ALA A 62 16.20 0.98 -23.84
N ALA A 63 16.50 1.74 -22.78
CA ALA A 63 15.74 2.93 -22.40
C ALA A 63 15.80 4.01 -23.50
N THR A 64 16.98 4.27 -24.07
CA THR A 64 17.13 5.25 -25.15
C THR A 64 16.50 4.78 -26.46
N SER A 65 16.53 3.48 -26.76
CA SER A 65 15.81 2.89 -27.90
C SER A 65 14.29 3.00 -27.74
N ASN A 66 13.78 2.97 -26.51
CA ASN A 66 12.37 3.20 -26.20
C ASN A 66 11.98 4.70 -26.13
N GLY A 67 12.95 5.61 -26.35
CA GLY A 67 12.70 7.04 -26.50
C GLY A 67 12.95 7.87 -25.24
N ALA A 68 13.80 7.41 -24.29
CA ALA A 68 14.23 8.26 -23.20
C ALA A 68 14.86 9.56 -23.71
N ALA A 69 14.32 10.70 -23.29
CA ALA A 69 14.80 12.03 -23.66
C ALA A 69 15.98 12.50 -22.81
N LEU A 70 16.16 11.89 -21.62
CA LEU A 70 17.27 12.14 -20.71
C LEU A 70 17.59 10.85 -19.93
N VAL A 71 18.87 10.62 -19.72
CA VAL A 71 19.39 9.58 -18.80
C VAL A 71 20.05 10.24 -17.62
N VAL A 72 19.75 9.75 -16.40
CA VAL A 72 20.47 10.08 -15.17
C VAL A 72 21.14 8.81 -14.67
N ALA A 73 22.44 8.84 -14.46
CA ALA A 73 23.25 7.66 -14.12
C ALA A 73 24.37 8.02 -13.14
N GLU A 74 24.95 7.03 -12.45
CA GLU A 74 26.04 7.23 -11.47
C GLU A 74 27.44 7.18 -12.11
N ARG A 75 27.52 7.00 -13.41
CA ARG A 75 28.77 6.98 -14.20
C ARG A 75 28.54 7.43 -15.62
N GLU A 76 29.59 7.86 -16.31
CA GLU A 76 29.52 8.11 -17.73
C GLU A 76 29.23 6.82 -18.50
N LEU A 77 28.35 6.93 -19.49
CA LEU A 77 27.90 5.85 -20.36
C LEU A 77 27.76 6.38 -21.78
N GLU A 78 28.03 5.53 -22.74
CA GLU A 78 27.69 5.82 -24.14
C GLU A 78 26.16 5.78 -24.29
N THR A 79 25.58 6.86 -24.75
CA THR A 79 24.14 6.99 -24.94
C THR A 79 23.80 8.01 -26.01
N THR A 80 22.70 7.79 -26.72
CA THR A 80 22.17 8.71 -27.72
C THR A 80 21.35 9.85 -27.13
N ALA A 81 20.89 9.73 -25.88
CA ALA A 81 20.20 10.80 -25.14
C ALA A 81 21.18 11.66 -24.34
N PRO A 82 20.87 12.91 -24.00
CA PRO A 82 21.60 13.68 -22.98
C PRO A 82 21.79 12.86 -21.72
N LEU A 83 22.96 12.99 -21.08
CA LEU A 83 23.34 12.25 -19.88
C LEU A 83 23.71 13.20 -18.74
N VAL A 84 23.07 13.02 -17.60
CA VAL A 84 23.44 13.64 -16.31
C VAL A 84 24.09 12.58 -15.45
N VAL A 85 25.32 12.82 -15.02
CA VAL A 85 26.05 11.97 -14.09
C VAL A 85 25.91 12.53 -12.68
N VAL A 86 25.49 11.69 -11.74
CA VAL A 86 25.26 12.01 -10.33
C VAL A 86 26.08 11.09 -9.43
N ASP A 87 26.34 11.49 -8.19
CA ASP A 87 27.07 10.67 -7.23
C ASP A 87 26.22 9.50 -6.70
N ASP A 88 24.90 9.74 -6.51
CA ASP A 88 23.92 8.76 -6.01
C ASP A 88 22.58 8.99 -6.72
N GLY A 89 22.13 7.99 -7.46
CA GLY A 89 20.91 8.06 -8.26
C GLY A 89 19.63 8.18 -7.42
N VAL A 90 19.60 7.58 -6.24
CA VAL A 90 18.43 7.64 -5.32
C VAL A 90 18.32 8.99 -4.67
N VAL A 91 19.47 9.59 -4.27
CA VAL A 91 19.50 10.95 -3.73
C VAL A 91 19.10 11.95 -4.83
N ALA A 92 19.59 11.78 -6.06
CA ALA A 92 19.24 12.61 -7.21
C ALA A 92 17.73 12.56 -7.51
N LEU A 93 17.14 11.36 -7.51
CA LEU A 93 15.70 11.14 -7.69
C LEU A 93 14.89 11.85 -6.60
N SER A 94 15.32 11.74 -5.34
CA SER A 94 14.69 12.40 -4.19
C SER A 94 14.74 13.93 -4.30
N ARG A 95 15.88 14.49 -4.70
CA ARG A 95 16.07 15.94 -4.91
C ARG A 95 15.16 16.46 -6.04
N LEU A 96 15.07 15.70 -7.15
CA LEU A 96 14.19 16.07 -8.25
C LEU A 96 12.73 16.06 -7.81
N ALA A 97 12.29 15.01 -7.09
CA ALA A 97 10.93 14.92 -6.57
C ALA A 97 10.59 16.07 -5.61
N ALA A 98 11.48 16.38 -4.67
CA ALA A 98 11.29 17.50 -3.73
C ALA A 98 11.18 18.84 -4.46
N ALA A 99 12.01 19.08 -5.47
CA ALA A 99 11.99 20.32 -6.26
C ALA A 99 10.68 20.45 -7.06
N VAL A 100 10.18 19.34 -7.64
CA VAL A 100 8.91 19.33 -8.40
C VAL A 100 7.74 19.58 -7.45
N VAL A 101 7.67 18.90 -6.30
CA VAL A 101 6.63 19.12 -5.29
C VAL A 101 6.63 20.57 -4.81
N GLU A 102 7.80 21.12 -4.49
CA GLU A 102 7.96 22.51 -4.06
C GLU A 102 7.53 23.50 -5.15
N HIS A 103 7.88 23.24 -6.42
CA HIS A 103 7.47 24.08 -7.55
C HIS A 103 5.95 24.14 -7.65
N VAL A 104 5.27 22.99 -7.69
CA VAL A 104 3.80 22.92 -7.84
C VAL A 104 3.11 23.51 -6.60
N ARG A 105 3.66 23.30 -5.40
CA ARG A 105 3.16 23.90 -4.16
C ARG A 105 3.18 25.44 -4.19
N ARG A 106 4.22 26.06 -4.77
CA ARG A 106 4.29 27.53 -4.92
C ARG A 106 3.19 28.12 -5.80
N LEU A 107 2.55 27.30 -6.64
CA LEU A 107 1.34 27.73 -7.38
C LEU A 107 0.11 27.91 -6.47
N GLY A 108 0.20 27.47 -5.21
CA GLY A 108 -0.76 27.77 -4.13
C GLY A 108 -1.98 26.87 -4.05
N ARG A 109 -2.10 25.83 -4.88
CA ARG A 109 -3.26 24.93 -4.88
C ARG A 109 -2.99 23.53 -4.39
N LEU A 110 -1.73 23.07 -4.45
CA LEU A 110 -1.36 21.70 -4.10
C LEU A 110 -1.52 21.45 -2.60
N LYS A 111 -2.33 20.44 -2.26
CA LYS A 111 -2.40 19.83 -0.92
C LYS A 111 -1.80 18.42 -0.98
N VAL A 112 -0.99 18.07 0.01
CA VAL A 112 -0.29 16.79 0.07
C VAL A 112 -0.71 16.03 1.31
N VAL A 113 -1.10 14.75 1.16
CA VAL A 113 -1.32 13.82 2.26
C VAL A 113 -0.32 12.67 2.22
N GLY A 114 0.35 12.43 3.35
CA GLY A 114 1.16 11.24 3.59
C GLY A 114 0.38 10.18 4.35
N VAL A 115 0.45 8.93 3.92
CA VAL A 115 -0.25 7.80 4.57
C VAL A 115 0.74 6.72 4.95
N THR A 116 0.83 6.42 6.25
CA THR A 116 1.64 5.31 6.78
C THR A 116 0.85 4.41 7.72
N GLY A 117 1.43 3.28 8.07
CA GLY A 117 0.87 2.27 8.96
C GLY A 117 1.40 0.89 8.64
N SER A 118 1.30 -0.04 9.56
CA SER A 118 1.66 -1.44 9.33
C SER A 118 0.74 -2.09 8.30
N ASN A 119 -0.56 -1.76 8.34
CA ASN A 119 -1.59 -2.24 7.41
C ASN A 119 -2.46 -1.08 6.94
N GLY A 120 -3.21 -1.27 5.83
CA GLY A 120 -4.23 -0.33 5.35
C GLY A 120 -3.73 0.77 4.41
N LYS A 121 -2.43 1.02 4.30
CA LYS A 121 -1.85 2.12 3.49
C LYS A 121 -2.41 2.21 2.06
N THR A 122 -2.28 1.14 1.30
CA THR A 122 -2.69 1.12 -0.11
C THR A 122 -4.20 1.28 -0.29
N SER A 123 -4.99 0.66 0.60
CA SER A 123 -6.45 0.81 0.56
C SER A 123 -6.88 2.23 0.88
N THR A 124 -6.32 2.84 1.94
CA THR A 124 -6.59 4.25 2.30
C THR A 124 -6.15 5.21 1.19
N LYS A 125 -4.96 5.01 0.61
CA LYS A 125 -4.47 5.77 -0.54
C LYS A 125 -5.43 5.70 -1.73
N ASN A 126 -5.95 4.51 -2.04
CA ASN A 126 -6.90 4.35 -3.15
C ASN A 126 -8.27 4.98 -2.86
N MET A 127 -8.76 4.92 -1.61
CA MET A 127 -9.97 5.62 -1.17
C MET A 127 -9.79 7.14 -1.29
N LEU A 128 -8.67 7.68 -0.81
CA LEU A 128 -8.32 9.10 -0.97
C LEU A 128 -8.25 9.49 -2.44
N ARG A 129 -7.58 8.68 -3.28
CA ARG A 129 -7.50 8.92 -4.72
C ARG A 129 -8.89 8.98 -5.38
N ALA A 130 -9.79 8.07 -4.98
CA ALA A 130 -11.14 8.05 -5.54
C ALA A 130 -11.91 9.32 -5.16
N VAL A 131 -11.93 9.68 -3.87
CA VAL A 131 -12.68 10.84 -3.39
C VAL A 131 -12.07 12.16 -3.90
N LEU A 132 -10.76 12.34 -3.77
CA LEU A 132 -10.09 13.57 -4.20
C LEU A 132 -10.12 13.73 -5.72
N GLY A 133 -9.98 12.62 -6.47
CA GLY A 133 -10.06 12.61 -7.93
C GLY A 133 -11.45 12.95 -8.48
N ASP A 134 -12.51 12.77 -7.69
CA ASP A 134 -13.87 13.25 -8.01
C ASP A 134 -14.01 14.78 -7.79
N VAL A 135 -13.10 15.37 -7.01
CA VAL A 135 -13.12 16.82 -6.69
C VAL A 135 -12.23 17.63 -7.63
N ALA A 136 -10.96 17.21 -7.84
CA ALA A 136 -9.97 17.94 -8.62
C ALA A 136 -8.84 17.02 -9.10
N PRO A 137 -7.95 17.49 -10.01
CA PRO A 137 -6.78 16.73 -10.47
C PRO A 137 -5.96 16.19 -9.32
N THR A 138 -5.87 14.86 -9.25
CA THR A 138 -5.27 14.12 -8.13
C THR A 138 -4.24 13.12 -8.61
N VAL A 139 -3.06 13.14 -8.02
CA VAL A 139 -2.01 12.15 -8.23
C VAL A 139 -1.86 11.26 -7.00
N ALA A 140 -1.80 9.96 -7.22
CA ALA A 140 -1.52 8.95 -6.20
C ALA A 140 -0.68 7.81 -6.79
N PRO A 141 0.13 7.09 -5.97
CA PRO A 141 0.93 5.96 -6.44
C PRO A 141 0.08 4.89 -7.12
N GLN A 142 0.61 4.29 -8.18
CA GLN A 142 0.10 3.03 -8.70
C GLN A 142 0.66 1.88 -7.86
N GLY A 143 -0.18 0.88 -7.54
CA GLY A 143 0.23 -0.20 -6.66
C GLY A 143 0.71 0.32 -5.30
N SER A 144 1.77 -0.30 -4.78
CA SER A 144 2.39 0.05 -3.48
C SER A 144 3.78 0.69 -3.69
N PHE A 145 3.88 1.72 -4.53
CA PHE A 145 5.10 2.52 -4.68
C PHE A 145 5.28 3.42 -3.46
N ASN A 146 5.88 2.88 -2.40
CA ASN A 146 5.89 3.48 -1.07
C ASN A 146 7.28 3.57 -0.40
N ASN A 147 8.34 3.14 -1.11
CA ASN A 147 9.72 3.17 -0.62
C ASN A 147 10.51 4.38 -1.19
N HIS A 148 11.80 4.45 -0.85
CA HIS A 148 12.73 5.51 -1.24
C HIS A 148 12.94 5.70 -2.77
N VAL A 149 12.45 4.78 -3.61
CA VAL A 149 12.44 4.90 -5.07
C VAL A 149 11.03 5.11 -5.60
N GLY A 150 10.09 4.25 -5.20
CA GLY A 150 8.73 4.26 -5.74
C GLY A 150 7.92 5.50 -5.35
N ALA A 151 8.06 5.98 -4.12
CA ALA A 151 7.35 7.18 -3.68
C ALA A 151 7.81 8.45 -4.42
N PRO A 152 9.13 8.75 -4.57
CA PRO A 152 9.60 9.84 -5.42
C PRO A 152 9.12 9.77 -6.88
N ILE A 153 9.15 8.58 -7.51
CA ILE A 153 8.62 8.39 -8.87
C ILE A 153 7.14 8.78 -8.94
N SER A 154 6.37 8.41 -7.91
CA SER A 154 4.95 8.76 -7.84
C SER A 154 4.74 10.27 -7.67
N MET A 155 5.55 10.93 -6.85
CA MET A 155 5.52 12.38 -6.67
C MET A 155 5.88 13.12 -7.97
N LEU A 156 6.80 12.59 -8.77
CA LEU A 156 7.21 13.16 -10.05
C LEU A 156 6.13 13.09 -11.14
N ARG A 157 5.00 12.47 -10.89
CA ARG A 157 3.84 12.45 -11.79
C ARG A 157 2.96 13.70 -11.70
N ILE A 158 3.18 14.58 -10.68
CA ILE A 158 2.44 15.83 -10.58
C ILE A 158 2.85 16.82 -11.66
N ASP A 159 1.91 17.67 -12.02
CA ASP A 159 2.09 18.79 -12.92
C ASP A 159 1.46 20.06 -12.34
N GLU A 160 1.50 21.15 -13.09
CA GLU A 160 1.00 22.46 -12.66
C GLU A 160 -0.52 22.49 -12.45
N THR A 161 -1.25 21.49 -12.95
CA THR A 161 -2.71 21.37 -12.78
C THR A 161 -3.10 20.56 -11.55
N THR A 162 -2.16 19.83 -10.96
CA THR A 162 -2.40 18.93 -9.83
C THR A 162 -2.76 19.71 -8.58
N GLU A 163 -3.90 19.38 -7.97
CA GLU A 163 -4.38 20.00 -6.72
C GLU A 163 -4.21 19.08 -5.51
N TYR A 164 -4.20 17.77 -5.73
CA TYR A 164 -4.01 16.79 -4.64
C TYR A 164 -2.91 15.79 -4.97
N LEU A 165 -2.02 15.60 -4.01
CA LEU A 165 -1.00 14.55 -4.04
C LEU A 165 -1.19 13.63 -2.83
N VAL A 166 -1.46 12.36 -3.09
CA VAL A 166 -1.52 11.30 -2.07
C VAL A 166 -0.23 10.50 -2.13
N VAL A 167 0.50 10.42 -1.03
CA VAL A 167 1.77 9.68 -0.94
C VAL A 167 1.64 8.53 0.03
N GLU A 168 1.83 7.29 -0.44
CA GLU A 168 1.96 6.13 0.42
C GLU A 168 3.41 6.05 0.93
N MET A 169 3.62 6.02 2.25
CA MET A 169 4.93 6.00 2.88
C MET A 169 5.12 4.73 3.69
N GLY A 170 5.88 3.81 3.11
CA GLY A 170 6.31 2.56 3.73
C GLY A 170 7.72 2.70 4.29
N ALA A 171 8.06 1.82 5.24
CA ALA A 171 9.41 1.68 5.74
C ALA A 171 9.68 0.26 6.20
N SER A 172 10.92 -0.17 6.07
CA SER A 172 11.53 -1.38 6.62
C SER A 172 12.55 -1.08 7.73
N GLY A 173 12.95 0.19 7.88
CA GLY A 173 13.88 0.66 8.90
C GLY A 173 13.57 2.09 9.39
N PRO A 174 14.23 2.51 10.49
CA PRO A 174 14.12 3.88 11.01
C PRO A 174 14.63 4.93 10.01
N GLY A 175 14.04 6.14 10.03
CA GLY A 175 14.44 7.28 9.20
C GLY A 175 13.92 7.25 7.75
N GLU A 176 13.30 6.14 7.32
CA GLU A 176 12.81 6.01 5.95
C GLU A 176 11.54 6.83 5.71
N ILE A 177 10.62 6.88 6.69
CA ILE A 177 9.42 7.72 6.60
C ILE A 177 9.81 9.20 6.70
N ALA A 178 10.69 9.57 7.63
CA ALA A 178 11.18 10.94 7.75
C ALA A 178 11.75 11.46 6.43
N ARG A 179 12.56 10.65 5.73
CA ARG A 179 13.07 11.00 4.39
C ARG A 179 11.95 11.27 3.39
N LEU A 180 10.89 10.45 3.37
CA LEU A 180 9.76 10.65 2.47
C LEU A 180 8.93 11.89 2.86
N VAL A 181 8.79 12.16 4.16
CA VAL A 181 8.16 13.37 4.68
C VAL A 181 8.94 14.63 4.24
N ASP A 182 10.27 14.61 4.31
CA ASP A 182 11.11 15.72 3.84
C ASP A 182 10.93 16.01 2.35
N ILE A 183 10.75 14.97 1.52
CA ILE A 183 10.53 15.11 0.08
C ILE A 183 9.12 15.66 -0.20
N ALA A 184 8.09 15.04 0.39
CA ALA A 184 6.69 15.33 0.10
C ALA A 184 6.16 16.56 0.85
N ARG A 185 6.68 16.85 2.05
CA ARG A 185 6.22 17.90 2.97
C ARG A 185 4.70 17.90 3.13
N PRO A 186 4.09 16.83 3.65
CA PRO A 186 2.65 16.70 3.69
C PRO A 186 1.99 17.79 4.55
N ASP A 187 0.82 18.25 4.10
CA ASP A 187 -0.08 19.12 4.88
C ASP A 187 -0.85 18.30 5.90
N THR A 188 -1.09 17.01 5.58
CA THR A 188 -1.75 16.06 6.46
C THR A 188 -0.97 14.75 6.49
N GLY A 189 -0.63 14.29 7.70
CA GLY A 189 0.00 13.00 7.94
C GLY A 189 -0.99 12.03 8.58
N VAL A 190 -1.15 10.84 7.98
CA VAL A 190 -2.07 9.79 8.45
C VAL A 190 -1.29 8.63 8.99
N VAL A 191 -1.59 8.20 10.23
CA VAL A 191 -1.04 6.98 10.81
C VAL A 191 -2.19 6.00 11.11
N LEU A 192 -2.21 4.87 10.40
CA LEU A 192 -3.32 3.93 10.43
C LEU A 192 -3.24 2.94 11.58
N LYS A 193 -2.10 2.27 11.73
CA LYS A 193 -1.89 1.22 12.72
C LYS A 193 -0.41 0.94 12.96
N VAL A 194 -0.07 0.54 14.19
CA VAL A 194 1.22 -0.02 14.57
C VAL A 194 1.07 -1.51 14.87
N GLY A 195 1.68 -2.35 14.05
CA GLY A 195 1.64 -3.81 14.18
C GLY A 195 3.00 -4.44 13.83
N LEU A 196 3.05 -5.76 13.85
CA LEU A 196 4.30 -6.55 13.65
C LEU A 196 4.74 -6.66 12.18
N ALA A 197 4.09 -5.99 11.23
CA ALA A 197 4.59 -5.96 9.86
C ALA A 197 6.02 -5.36 9.84
N HIS A 198 6.97 -6.09 9.25
CA HIS A 198 8.41 -5.73 9.19
C HIS A 198 9.09 -5.59 10.57
N ALA A 199 8.53 -6.19 11.64
CA ALA A 199 9.04 -6.03 13.00
C ALA A 199 10.50 -6.48 13.15
N GLY A 200 10.96 -7.45 12.36
CA GLY A 200 12.36 -7.87 12.32
C GLY A 200 13.33 -6.74 11.97
N GLY A 201 12.97 -5.86 11.01
CA GLY A 201 13.80 -4.72 10.60
C GLY A 201 13.78 -3.54 11.57
N PHE A 202 12.73 -3.43 12.40
CA PHE A 202 12.56 -2.33 13.36
C PHE A 202 13.05 -2.65 14.78
N GLY A 203 13.44 -3.90 15.07
CA GLY A 203 13.77 -4.32 16.42
C GLY A 203 12.54 -4.43 17.35
N GLY A 204 11.38 -4.79 16.78
CA GLY A 204 10.14 -5.04 17.51
C GLY A 204 9.08 -3.94 17.36
N ILE A 205 7.99 -4.08 18.14
CA ILE A 205 6.79 -3.23 18.02
C ILE A 205 7.06 -1.76 18.37
N GLU A 206 7.94 -1.49 19.34
CA GLU A 206 8.26 -0.12 19.74
C GLU A 206 9.14 0.59 18.69
N GLY A 207 10.04 -0.13 18.01
CA GLY A 207 10.77 0.38 16.86
C GLY A 207 9.83 0.69 15.70
N THR A 208 8.84 -0.18 15.44
CA THR A 208 7.78 0.07 14.46
C THR A 208 6.98 1.33 14.82
N ARG A 209 6.61 1.52 16.11
CA ARG A 209 5.94 2.73 16.59
C ARG A 209 6.76 3.98 16.33
N ALA A 210 8.04 3.96 16.70
CA ALA A 210 8.94 5.10 16.52
C ALA A 210 9.07 5.48 15.02
N ALA A 211 9.27 4.51 14.14
CA ALA A 211 9.35 4.75 12.71
C ALA A 211 8.03 5.30 12.11
N LYS A 212 6.86 4.82 12.57
CA LYS A 212 5.58 5.38 12.09
C LYS A 212 5.31 6.78 12.63
N ALA A 213 5.81 7.12 13.84
CA ALA A 213 5.70 8.45 14.40
C ALA A 213 6.43 9.53 13.57
N GLU A 214 7.47 9.16 12.80
CA GLU A 214 8.17 10.04 11.87
C GLU A 214 7.20 10.76 10.91
N MET A 215 6.06 10.15 10.57
CA MET A 215 5.02 10.77 9.72
C MET A 215 4.48 12.07 10.30
N VAL A 216 4.38 12.18 11.62
CA VAL A 216 3.69 13.29 12.28
C VAL A 216 4.61 14.16 13.12
N THR A 217 5.84 13.69 13.41
CA THR A 217 6.82 14.43 14.24
C THR A 217 7.21 15.75 13.59
N ASP A 218 7.44 15.74 12.27
CA ASP A 218 7.94 16.90 11.54
C ASP A 218 6.85 17.66 10.76
N LEU A 219 5.57 17.33 11.03
CA LEU A 219 4.47 18.12 10.47
C LEU A 219 4.52 19.56 11.01
N PRO A 220 4.27 20.56 10.16
CA PRO A 220 4.20 21.94 10.59
C PRO A 220 3.01 22.15 11.55
N ALA A 221 3.08 23.13 12.44
CA ALA A 221 1.98 23.46 13.35
C ALA A 221 0.66 23.85 12.64
N THR A 222 0.74 24.22 11.36
CA THR A 222 -0.41 24.48 10.48
C THR A 222 -0.96 23.22 9.83
N GLY A 223 -0.26 22.08 9.97
CA GLY A 223 -0.65 20.79 9.42
C GLY A 223 -1.69 20.05 10.27
N THR A 224 -2.08 18.87 9.81
CA THR A 224 -3.02 17.99 10.51
C THR A 224 -2.42 16.58 10.65
N ALA A 225 -2.43 16.05 11.86
CA ALA A 225 -2.09 14.66 12.17
C ALA A 225 -3.40 13.87 12.34
N VAL A 226 -3.68 12.94 11.42
CA VAL A 226 -4.86 12.07 11.45
C VAL A 226 -4.45 10.74 12.07
N LEU A 227 -4.94 10.45 13.27
CA LEU A 227 -4.49 9.36 14.11
C LEU A 227 -5.62 8.37 14.43
N ASN A 228 -5.31 7.08 14.38
CA ASN A 228 -6.23 6.03 14.82
C ASN A 228 -6.34 6.01 16.34
N ALA A 229 -7.52 6.35 16.87
CA ALA A 229 -7.80 6.39 18.31
C ALA A 229 -7.95 4.99 18.95
N ASP A 230 -8.20 3.96 18.13
CA ASP A 230 -8.37 2.58 18.63
C ASP A 230 -7.03 1.81 18.74
N ASP A 231 -5.92 2.44 18.36
CA ASP A 231 -4.57 1.91 18.54
C ASP A 231 -3.81 2.83 19.51
N ASP A 232 -3.58 2.38 20.75
CA ASP A 232 -2.93 3.17 21.81
C ASP A 232 -1.56 3.71 21.40
N ARG A 233 -0.81 2.97 20.57
CA ARG A 233 0.49 3.37 20.07
C ARG A 233 0.37 4.52 19.07
N VAL A 234 -0.67 4.49 18.23
CA VAL A 234 -0.95 5.57 17.26
C VAL A 234 -1.53 6.78 18.01
N ALA A 235 -2.52 6.59 18.89
CA ALA A 235 -3.10 7.66 19.69
C ALA A 235 -2.04 8.41 20.53
N GLY A 236 -1.07 7.66 21.08
CA GLY A 236 0.07 8.24 21.82
C GLY A 236 0.96 9.16 21.01
N MET A 237 0.92 9.11 19.67
CA MET A 237 1.70 10.00 18.79
C MET A 237 1.20 11.45 18.83
N ALA A 238 0.01 11.70 19.37
CA ALA A 238 -0.49 13.06 19.63
C ALA A 238 0.48 13.88 20.49
N SER A 239 1.28 13.25 21.33
CA SER A 239 2.24 13.91 22.22
C SER A 239 3.55 14.34 21.56
N VAL A 240 3.83 13.89 20.33
CA VAL A 240 5.09 14.14 19.62
C VAL A 240 4.93 14.98 18.35
N THR A 241 3.73 15.46 18.06
CA THR A 241 3.45 16.35 16.91
C THR A 241 3.11 17.77 17.38
N ALA A 242 3.51 18.76 16.61
CA ALA A 242 3.07 20.14 16.76
C ALA A 242 1.81 20.45 15.94
N ALA A 243 1.43 19.55 15.03
CA ALA A 243 0.26 19.69 14.16
C ALA A 243 -1.05 19.49 14.94
N ARG A 244 -2.14 20.01 14.39
CA ARG A 244 -3.47 19.74 14.94
C ARG A 244 -3.81 18.25 14.80
N VAL A 245 -4.22 17.63 15.90
CA VAL A 245 -4.60 16.22 15.93
C VAL A 245 -6.08 16.09 15.61
N VAL A 246 -6.39 15.16 14.71
CA VAL A 246 -7.73 14.69 14.37
C VAL A 246 -7.73 13.17 14.50
N THR A 247 -8.75 12.61 15.12
CA THR A 247 -8.82 11.21 15.43
C THR A 247 -9.91 10.49 14.64
N PHE A 248 -9.65 9.23 14.30
CA PHE A 248 -10.66 8.34 13.74
C PHE A 248 -10.69 7.01 14.48
N GLY A 249 -11.84 6.36 14.57
CA GLY A 249 -11.98 5.08 15.27
C GLY A 249 -13.42 4.66 15.50
N GLN A 250 -13.58 3.57 16.27
CA GLN A 250 -14.88 3.08 16.76
C GLN A 250 -15.20 3.64 18.16
N GLY A 251 -14.16 4.04 18.89
CA GLY A 251 -14.30 4.60 20.24
C GLY A 251 -15.11 5.90 20.24
N ALA A 252 -15.88 6.14 21.32
CA ALA A 252 -16.77 7.31 21.44
C ALA A 252 -16.04 8.66 21.44
N SER A 253 -14.72 8.67 21.66
CA SER A 253 -13.89 9.88 21.67
C SER A 253 -13.27 10.22 20.30
N ALA A 254 -13.48 9.41 19.27
CA ALA A 254 -12.96 9.70 17.95
C ALA A 254 -13.76 10.80 17.26
N ASP A 255 -13.08 11.75 16.60
CA ASP A 255 -13.70 12.85 15.84
C ASP A 255 -14.47 12.34 14.62
N TYR A 256 -13.93 11.32 13.94
CA TYR A 256 -14.56 10.60 12.84
C TYR A 256 -14.80 9.16 13.29
N ARG A 257 -16.05 8.81 13.51
CA ARG A 257 -16.40 7.57 14.21
C ARG A 257 -17.18 6.61 13.31
N ALA A 258 -16.96 5.31 13.52
CA ALA A 258 -17.82 4.24 13.01
C ALA A 258 -18.46 3.45 14.15
N SER A 259 -19.75 3.13 14.00
CA SER A 259 -20.49 2.21 14.86
C SER A 259 -21.33 1.26 14.01
N ASP A 260 -21.97 0.25 14.62
CA ASP A 260 -22.88 -0.70 13.98
C ASP A 260 -22.28 -1.34 12.71
N ILE A 261 -21.04 -1.81 12.82
CA ILE A 261 -20.35 -2.43 11.69
C ILE A 261 -20.96 -3.80 11.42
N ASP A 262 -21.33 -4.03 10.15
CA ASP A 262 -21.84 -5.30 9.64
C ASP A 262 -21.04 -5.72 8.40
N VAL A 263 -20.58 -6.98 8.38
CA VAL A 263 -19.80 -7.57 7.29
C VAL A 263 -20.58 -8.73 6.68
N SER A 264 -20.85 -8.65 5.39
CA SER A 264 -21.57 -9.67 4.65
C SER A 264 -20.86 -9.97 3.32
N ALA A 265 -21.33 -10.98 2.61
CA ALA A 265 -20.81 -11.34 1.28
C ALA A 265 -20.97 -10.20 0.25
N SER A 266 -21.89 -9.24 0.47
CA SER A 266 -22.12 -8.10 -0.41
C SER A 266 -21.24 -6.87 -0.11
N GLY A 267 -20.50 -6.89 1.00
CA GLY A 267 -19.67 -5.77 1.42
C GLY A 267 -19.67 -5.54 2.92
N THR A 268 -19.23 -4.35 3.31
CA THR A 268 -19.13 -3.93 4.72
C THR A 268 -19.90 -2.64 4.93
N SER A 269 -20.82 -2.62 5.87
CA SER A 269 -21.63 -1.43 6.18
C SER A 269 -21.41 -0.97 7.62
N PHE A 270 -21.55 0.33 7.88
CA PHE A 270 -21.39 0.93 9.21
C PHE A 270 -22.15 2.25 9.31
N SER A 271 -22.42 2.69 10.53
CA SER A 271 -22.88 4.05 10.83
C SER A 271 -21.66 4.96 10.95
N PHE A 272 -21.56 5.97 10.09
CA PHE A 272 -20.53 7.00 10.13
C PHE A 272 -21.04 8.21 10.91
N GLU A 273 -20.23 8.73 11.82
CA GLU A 273 -20.57 9.87 12.69
C GLU A 273 -19.42 10.89 12.68
N HIS A 274 -19.75 12.16 12.52
CA HIS A 274 -18.83 13.29 12.65
C HIS A 274 -19.59 14.56 13.06
N GLY A 275 -19.25 15.16 14.22
CA GLY A 275 -20.03 16.24 14.82
C GLY A 275 -21.46 15.78 15.08
N ASP A 276 -22.45 16.56 14.61
CA ASP A 276 -23.88 16.22 14.71
C ASP A 276 -24.39 15.38 13.51
N ALA A 277 -23.52 15.10 12.52
CA ALA A 277 -23.91 14.34 11.33
C ALA A 277 -23.75 12.82 11.58
N SER A 278 -24.77 12.06 11.15
CA SER A 278 -24.73 10.60 11.15
C SER A 278 -25.29 10.08 9.83
N ARG A 279 -24.59 9.10 9.22
CA ARG A 279 -24.99 8.50 7.94
C ARG A 279 -24.63 7.02 7.90
N ARG A 280 -25.53 6.17 7.37
CA ARG A 280 -25.19 4.78 7.02
C ARG A 280 -24.32 4.78 5.77
N VAL A 281 -23.21 4.04 5.82
CA VAL A 281 -22.24 3.84 4.73
C VAL A 281 -22.23 2.37 4.36
N SER A 282 -22.24 2.06 3.06
CA SER A 282 -22.23 0.69 2.54
C SER A 282 -21.11 0.52 1.51
N LEU A 283 -19.95 0.07 1.98
CA LEU A 283 -18.79 -0.24 1.11
C LEU A 283 -19.02 -1.58 0.40
N ARG A 284 -18.68 -1.65 -0.88
CA ARG A 284 -18.73 -2.89 -1.68
C ARG A 284 -17.48 -3.78 -1.50
N ILE A 285 -16.59 -3.40 -0.60
CA ILE A 285 -15.36 -4.14 -0.28
C ILE A 285 -15.51 -4.84 1.06
N LEU A 286 -14.88 -6.02 1.19
CA LEU A 286 -15.06 -6.92 2.32
C LEU A 286 -14.08 -6.62 3.46
N GLY A 287 -14.60 -6.63 4.69
CA GLY A 287 -13.83 -6.68 5.91
C GLY A 287 -13.86 -5.39 6.74
N GLU A 288 -14.03 -5.58 8.05
CA GLU A 288 -14.11 -4.52 9.05
C GLU A 288 -12.92 -3.53 9.01
N HIS A 289 -11.72 -4.03 8.67
CA HIS A 289 -10.53 -3.19 8.53
C HIS A 289 -10.66 -2.10 7.45
N HIS A 290 -11.53 -2.28 6.46
CA HIS A 290 -11.81 -1.25 5.45
C HIS A 290 -12.66 -0.10 6.00
N VAL A 291 -13.40 -0.31 7.08
CA VAL A 291 -14.08 0.76 7.80
C VAL A 291 -13.06 1.77 8.35
N MET A 292 -12.00 1.26 9.00
CA MET A 292 -10.92 2.12 9.51
C MET A 292 -10.18 2.86 8.39
N ASN A 293 -9.97 2.21 7.24
CA ASN A 293 -9.36 2.86 6.07
C ASN A 293 -10.28 3.96 5.49
N ALA A 294 -11.59 3.72 5.46
CA ALA A 294 -12.60 4.70 5.03
C ALA A 294 -12.68 5.89 6.00
N LEU A 295 -12.70 5.64 7.32
CA LEU A 295 -12.66 6.71 8.31
C LEU A 295 -11.42 7.59 8.17
N ALA A 296 -10.24 6.99 8.00
CA ALA A 296 -9.01 7.73 7.78
C ALA A 296 -9.08 8.61 6.51
N ALA A 297 -9.66 8.07 5.42
CA ALA A 297 -9.85 8.86 4.20
C ALA A 297 -10.87 9.98 4.40
N LEU A 298 -12.02 9.71 5.04
CA LEU A 298 -13.05 10.70 5.35
C LEU A 298 -12.52 11.80 6.27
N SER A 299 -11.65 11.45 7.25
CA SER A 299 -11.01 12.44 8.11
C SER A 299 -10.17 13.43 7.30
N VAL A 300 -9.32 12.95 6.39
CA VAL A 300 -8.48 13.82 5.55
C VAL A 300 -9.35 14.74 4.69
N VAL A 301 -10.33 14.20 3.98
CA VAL A 301 -11.12 14.97 3.03
C VAL A 301 -12.08 15.94 3.72
N GLY A 302 -12.62 15.57 4.89
CA GLY A 302 -13.45 16.45 5.73
C GLY A 302 -12.64 17.64 6.25
N GLU A 303 -11.41 17.41 6.75
CA GLU A 303 -10.52 18.48 7.19
C GLU A 303 -10.05 19.40 6.04
N TRP A 304 -10.12 18.92 4.83
CA TRP A 304 -9.86 19.75 3.64
C TRP A 304 -11.09 20.45 3.08
N GLY A 305 -12.26 20.27 3.73
CA GLY A 305 -13.52 20.93 3.37
C GLY A 305 -14.25 20.29 2.20
N VAL A 306 -13.93 19.04 1.88
CA VAL A 306 -14.71 18.27 0.90
C VAL A 306 -16.03 17.86 1.54
N ASP A 307 -17.11 17.97 0.78
CA ASP A 307 -18.44 17.53 1.21
C ASP A 307 -18.43 16.03 1.55
N LEU A 308 -18.74 15.68 2.80
CA LEU A 308 -18.69 14.33 3.31
C LEU A 308 -19.75 13.40 2.70
N ASP A 309 -20.92 13.93 2.32
CA ASP A 309 -21.94 13.14 1.64
C ASP A 309 -21.50 12.74 0.24
N ARG A 310 -20.87 13.65 -0.48
CA ARG A 310 -20.22 13.35 -1.75
C ARG A 310 -19.09 12.33 -1.57
N ALA A 311 -18.23 12.52 -0.58
CA ALA A 311 -17.11 11.61 -0.29
C ALA A 311 -17.60 10.18 0.01
N VAL A 312 -18.64 10.04 0.85
CA VAL A 312 -19.26 8.74 1.15
C VAL A 312 -19.84 8.10 -0.12
N THR A 313 -20.55 8.87 -0.93
CA THR A 313 -21.13 8.35 -2.18
C THR A 313 -20.06 7.80 -3.13
N VAL A 314 -18.90 8.47 -3.22
CA VAL A 314 -17.78 7.98 -4.02
C VAL A 314 -17.21 6.69 -3.42
N LEU A 315 -17.03 6.62 -2.09
CA LEU A 315 -16.52 5.40 -1.43
C LEU A 315 -17.45 4.21 -1.60
N GLU A 316 -18.77 4.39 -1.55
CA GLU A 316 -19.79 3.36 -1.82
C GLU A 316 -19.73 2.84 -3.26
N GLY A 317 -19.21 3.63 -4.19
CA GLY A 317 -18.94 3.25 -5.57
C GLY A 317 -17.68 2.41 -5.78
N VAL A 318 -16.77 2.33 -4.80
CA VAL A 318 -15.53 1.56 -4.92
C VAL A 318 -15.82 0.07 -4.80
N THR A 319 -15.63 -0.67 -5.89
CA THR A 319 -15.89 -2.12 -5.94
C THR A 319 -14.67 -2.97 -5.60
N ARG A 320 -13.47 -2.40 -5.68
CA ARG A 320 -12.20 -3.06 -5.40
C ARG A 320 -11.19 -2.06 -4.83
N ALA A 321 -10.66 -2.36 -3.66
CA ALA A 321 -9.65 -1.49 -3.04
C ALA A 321 -8.32 -1.52 -3.82
N GLU A 322 -7.85 -2.72 -4.19
CA GLU A 322 -6.67 -2.98 -5.01
C GLU A 322 -6.65 -4.46 -5.40
N ARG A 323 -5.90 -4.83 -6.45
CA ARG A 323 -5.72 -6.23 -6.84
C ARG A 323 -5.03 -7.02 -5.70
N TRP A 324 -5.50 -8.26 -5.47
CA TRP A 324 -5.02 -9.16 -4.41
C TRP A 324 -5.14 -8.60 -2.98
N ARG A 325 -6.09 -7.70 -2.75
CA ARG A 325 -6.42 -7.16 -1.42
C ARG A 325 -7.91 -7.32 -1.16
N MET A 326 -8.27 -8.43 -0.52
CA MET A 326 -9.67 -8.86 -0.32
C MET A 326 -10.45 -8.82 -1.65
N GLU A 327 -9.78 -9.13 -2.75
CA GLU A 327 -10.38 -9.16 -4.08
C GLU A 327 -11.29 -10.37 -4.21
N VAL A 328 -12.58 -10.15 -4.45
CA VAL A 328 -13.58 -11.20 -4.62
C VAL A 328 -13.62 -11.61 -6.09
N LEU A 329 -13.46 -12.89 -6.35
CA LEU A 329 -13.43 -13.48 -7.67
C LEU A 329 -14.40 -14.67 -7.72
N ASP A 330 -15.24 -14.70 -8.75
CA ASP A 330 -16.08 -15.86 -9.04
C ASP A 330 -15.23 -16.92 -9.74
N ALA A 331 -15.12 -18.09 -9.13
CA ALA A 331 -14.37 -19.22 -9.68
C ALA A 331 -15.32 -20.26 -10.35
N PRO A 332 -14.79 -21.08 -11.28
CA PRO A 332 -15.55 -22.19 -11.87
C PRO A 332 -16.15 -23.10 -10.78
N GLY A 333 -17.30 -23.70 -11.08
CA GLY A 333 -17.97 -24.63 -10.16
C GLY A 333 -18.75 -23.98 -9.03
N GLY A 334 -18.96 -22.64 -9.05
CA GLY A 334 -19.76 -21.93 -8.03
C GLY A 334 -18.99 -21.70 -6.73
N VAL A 335 -17.68 -21.59 -6.81
CA VAL A 335 -16.77 -21.26 -5.70
C VAL A 335 -16.51 -19.76 -5.71
N THR A 336 -16.47 -19.14 -4.52
CA THR A 336 -16.02 -17.74 -4.36
C THR A 336 -14.59 -17.72 -3.83
N VAL A 337 -13.68 -17.06 -4.54
CA VAL A 337 -12.28 -16.86 -4.11
C VAL A 337 -12.08 -15.43 -3.62
N VAL A 338 -11.64 -15.28 -2.40
CA VAL A 338 -11.17 -14.01 -1.83
C VAL A 338 -9.64 -13.99 -1.90
N ASN A 339 -9.09 -13.32 -2.92
CA ASN A 339 -7.64 -13.22 -3.10
C ASN A 339 -7.11 -12.02 -2.31
N ASP A 340 -6.41 -12.30 -1.20
CA ASP A 340 -5.78 -11.30 -0.32
C ASP A 340 -4.27 -11.58 -0.16
N ALA A 341 -3.65 -12.13 -1.21
CA ALA A 341 -2.27 -12.60 -1.19
C ALA A 341 -1.24 -11.61 -1.77
N TYR A 342 -1.52 -10.30 -1.71
CA TYR A 342 -0.53 -9.27 -2.02
C TYR A 342 0.59 -9.25 -0.97
N ASN A 343 0.22 -9.30 0.33
CA ASN A 343 1.14 -9.39 1.46
C ASN A 343 0.41 -9.96 2.68
N ALA A 344 1.18 -10.48 3.65
CA ALA A 344 0.65 -11.01 4.90
C ALA A 344 1.45 -10.50 6.10
N SER A 345 0.72 -10.07 7.13
CA SER A 345 1.22 -9.81 8.48
C SER A 345 0.24 -10.44 9.48
N PRO A 346 0.64 -10.71 10.73
CA PRO A 346 -0.21 -11.37 11.71
C PRO A 346 -1.60 -10.74 11.85
N ASP A 347 -1.65 -9.41 11.97
CA ASP A 347 -2.91 -8.68 12.08
C ASP A 347 -3.77 -8.77 10.80
N SER A 348 -3.12 -8.69 9.63
CA SER A 348 -3.86 -8.75 8.37
C SER A 348 -4.40 -10.15 8.07
N VAL A 349 -3.68 -11.20 8.46
CA VAL A 349 -4.17 -12.58 8.35
C VAL A 349 -5.33 -12.82 9.31
N ALA A 350 -5.22 -12.33 10.55
CA ALA A 350 -6.31 -12.44 11.52
C ALA A 350 -7.57 -11.70 11.06
N ALA A 351 -7.43 -10.51 10.48
CA ALA A 351 -8.56 -9.75 9.92
C ALA A 351 -9.20 -10.48 8.74
N ALA A 352 -8.41 -11.03 7.82
CA ALA A 352 -8.92 -11.77 6.67
C ALA A 352 -9.64 -13.06 7.07
N LEU A 353 -9.12 -13.81 8.06
CA LEU A 353 -9.77 -15.01 8.60
C LEU A 353 -11.09 -14.68 9.29
N LYS A 354 -11.18 -13.59 10.07
CA LYS A 354 -12.44 -13.12 10.64
C LYS A 354 -13.45 -12.77 9.55
N THR A 355 -13.00 -12.06 8.51
CA THR A 355 -13.85 -11.72 7.37
C THR A 355 -14.35 -12.99 6.67
N LEU A 356 -13.46 -13.99 6.42
CA LEU A 356 -13.87 -15.28 5.86
C LEU A 356 -14.99 -15.91 6.67
N ALA A 357 -14.82 -15.99 8.01
CA ALA A 357 -15.83 -16.56 8.90
C ALA A 357 -17.16 -15.79 8.87
N GLN A 358 -17.13 -14.47 8.74
CA GLN A 358 -18.31 -13.60 8.70
C GLN A 358 -19.09 -13.72 7.38
N ILE A 359 -18.38 -13.82 6.23
CA ILE A 359 -19.03 -13.87 4.91
C ILE A 359 -19.44 -15.28 4.50
N THR A 360 -18.87 -16.31 5.13
CA THR A 360 -19.26 -17.69 4.88
C THR A 360 -20.54 -17.97 5.64
N GLY A 361 -21.65 -18.11 4.93
CA GLY A 361 -22.94 -18.44 5.53
C GLY A 361 -22.96 -19.85 6.14
N PRO A 362 -23.96 -20.19 6.94
CA PRO A 362 -24.04 -21.47 7.68
C PRO A 362 -24.11 -22.69 6.75
N ASP A 363 -24.61 -22.51 5.53
CA ASP A 363 -24.77 -23.58 4.53
C ASP A 363 -23.55 -23.74 3.61
N HIS A 364 -22.49 -22.92 3.82
CA HIS A 364 -21.30 -22.89 3.00
C HIS A 364 -20.06 -23.29 3.82
N ARG A 365 -19.04 -23.80 3.14
CA ARG A 365 -17.78 -24.17 3.78
C ARG A 365 -16.74 -23.05 3.57
N SER A 366 -16.09 -22.66 4.64
CA SER A 366 -14.92 -21.79 4.60
C SER A 366 -13.65 -22.59 4.33
N VAL A 367 -12.81 -22.12 3.41
CA VAL A 367 -11.51 -22.69 3.07
C VAL A 367 -10.44 -21.60 3.22
N ALA A 368 -9.43 -21.83 4.06
CA ALA A 368 -8.29 -20.91 4.21
C ALA A 368 -7.05 -21.52 3.55
N VAL A 369 -6.48 -20.84 2.57
CA VAL A 369 -5.21 -21.19 1.94
C VAL A 369 -4.16 -20.17 2.39
N LEU A 370 -3.26 -20.61 3.26
CA LEU A 370 -2.33 -19.71 3.94
C LEU A 370 -0.87 -20.07 3.63
N GLY A 371 -0.07 -19.06 3.33
CA GLY A 371 1.38 -19.18 3.21
C GLY A 371 2.11 -18.39 4.26
N GLU A 372 3.42 -18.25 4.09
CA GLU A 372 4.32 -17.56 4.99
C GLU A 372 3.90 -16.10 5.23
N MET A 373 4.08 -15.66 6.47
CA MET A 373 4.17 -14.26 6.86
C MET A 373 5.66 -13.90 7.01
N ALA A 374 6.25 -13.31 5.98
CA ALA A 374 7.67 -12.96 5.93
C ALA A 374 8.03 -11.76 6.83
N GLU A 375 9.33 -11.55 7.05
CA GLU A 375 9.92 -10.38 7.73
C GLU A 375 9.53 -10.21 9.21
N LEU A 376 9.09 -11.28 9.86
CA LEU A 376 8.73 -11.28 11.29
C LEU A 376 9.93 -11.50 12.21
N GLY A 377 11.09 -11.93 11.70
CA GLY A 377 12.27 -12.23 12.51
C GLY A 377 11.98 -13.27 13.59
N GLU A 378 12.33 -12.98 14.83
CA GLU A 378 12.13 -13.89 15.98
C GLU A 378 10.65 -14.18 16.30
N TYR A 379 9.72 -13.32 15.86
CA TYR A 379 8.28 -13.51 16.07
C TYR A 379 7.64 -14.50 15.09
N ALA A 380 8.36 -14.94 14.05
CA ALA A 380 7.80 -15.73 12.96
C ALA A 380 7.06 -16.98 13.45
N ARG A 381 7.71 -17.78 14.30
CA ARG A 381 7.13 -19.03 14.82
C ARG A 381 5.85 -18.77 15.60
N ASP A 382 5.91 -17.89 16.59
CA ASP A 382 4.81 -17.66 17.51
C ASP A 382 3.59 -17.05 16.82
N GLU A 383 3.82 -16.20 15.83
CA GLU A 383 2.75 -15.58 15.04
C GLU A 383 2.10 -16.56 14.06
N HIS A 384 2.89 -17.47 13.45
CA HIS A 384 2.32 -18.56 12.65
C HIS A 384 1.50 -19.53 13.52
N ASP A 385 2.00 -19.88 14.71
CA ASP A 385 1.24 -20.67 15.71
C ASP A 385 -0.07 -19.99 16.09
N ARG A 386 -0.04 -18.67 16.35
CA ARG A 386 -1.22 -17.88 16.70
C ARG A 386 -2.29 -17.91 15.59
N VAL A 387 -1.85 -17.81 14.34
CA VAL A 387 -2.75 -17.90 13.17
C VAL A 387 -3.37 -19.30 13.08
N GLY A 388 -2.60 -20.37 13.25
CA GLY A 388 -3.13 -21.74 13.24
C GLY A 388 -4.22 -21.96 14.28
N ARG A 389 -4.02 -21.50 15.50
CA ARG A 389 -5.04 -21.54 16.58
C ARG A 389 -6.28 -20.71 16.22
N LEU A 390 -6.07 -19.54 15.59
CA LEU A 390 -7.17 -18.68 15.18
C LEU A 390 -8.06 -19.33 14.11
N VAL A 391 -7.48 -20.07 13.15
CA VAL A 391 -8.23 -20.83 12.16
C VAL A 391 -9.21 -21.79 12.82
N VAL A 392 -8.74 -22.52 13.85
CA VAL A 392 -9.58 -23.47 14.61
C VAL A 392 -10.67 -22.74 15.37
N ARG A 393 -10.34 -21.66 16.09
CA ARG A 393 -11.30 -20.87 16.89
C ARG A 393 -12.39 -20.19 16.04
N LEU A 394 -12.09 -19.91 14.78
CA LEU A 394 -13.06 -19.38 13.81
C LEU A 394 -13.83 -20.47 13.09
N ASN A 395 -13.60 -21.75 13.44
CA ASN A 395 -14.27 -22.91 12.86
C ASN A 395 -14.15 -22.95 11.33
N VAL A 396 -12.96 -22.69 10.80
CA VAL A 396 -12.70 -22.77 9.36
C VAL A 396 -12.81 -24.24 8.91
N GLY A 397 -13.64 -24.52 7.89
CA GLY A 397 -13.95 -25.90 7.49
C GLY A 397 -12.80 -26.65 6.81
N GLN A 398 -11.85 -25.95 6.19
CA GLN A 398 -10.65 -26.53 5.59
C GLN A 398 -9.49 -25.55 5.69
N LEU A 399 -8.32 -26.04 6.12
CA LEU A 399 -7.07 -25.29 6.10
C LEU A 399 -6.09 -25.95 5.13
N VAL A 400 -5.53 -25.17 4.21
CA VAL A 400 -4.41 -25.57 3.34
C VAL A 400 -3.23 -24.65 3.62
N VAL A 401 -2.13 -25.19 4.12
CA VAL A 401 -0.92 -24.45 4.39
C VAL A 401 0.09 -24.75 3.30
N VAL A 402 0.66 -23.71 2.69
CA VAL A 402 1.56 -23.84 1.54
C VAL A 402 2.94 -23.37 1.91
N GLY A 403 3.92 -24.24 1.73
CA GLY A 403 5.34 -23.98 1.95
C GLY A 403 5.81 -24.29 3.37
N HIS A 404 7.04 -24.76 3.45
CA HIS A 404 7.67 -25.20 4.72
C HIS A 404 7.73 -24.09 5.78
N GLU A 405 7.94 -22.83 5.37
CA GLU A 405 8.05 -21.68 6.30
C GLU A 405 6.73 -21.39 7.02
N ALA A 406 5.60 -21.76 6.42
CA ALA A 406 4.26 -21.60 7.02
C ALA A 406 3.83 -22.81 7.90
N ARG A 407 4.63 -23.89 8.01
CA ARG A 407 4.27 -25.17 8.65
C ARG A 407 3.73 -25.02 10.08
N HIS A 408 4.16 -23.98 10.82
CA HIS A 408 3.70 -23.74 12.18
C HIS A 408 2.21 -23.43 12.25
N ILE A 409 1.60 -22.89 11.19
CA ILE A 409 0.14 -22.69 11.11
C ILE A 409 -0.55 -24.07 11.15
N HIS A 410 -0.09 -25.02 10.33
CA HIS A 410 -0.63 -26.39 10.29
C HIS A 410 -0.44 -27.12 11.61
N MET A 411 0.77 -27.06 12.18
CA MET A 411 1.09 -27.73 13.45
C MET A 411 0.24 -27.22 14.60
N ALA A 412 0.08 -25.89 14.72
CA ALA A 412 -0.70 -25.26 15.78
C ALA A 412 -2.21 -25.54 15.63
N ALA A 413 -2.74 -25.59 14.41
CA ALA A 413 -4.13 -25.99 14.17
C ALA A 413 -4.39 -27.43 14.65
N GLY A 414 -3.49 -28.37 14.35
CA GLY A 414 -3.60 -29.74 14.84
C GLY A 414 -3.48 -29.93 16.36
N LEU A 415 -2.89 -28.96 17.09
CA LEU A 415 -2.72 -29.01 18.54
C LEU A 415 -3.80 -28.25 19.33
N GLU A 416 -4.65 -27.43 18.68
CA GLU A 416 -5.61 -26.56 19.41
C GLU A 416 -6.79 -27.33 20.04
N GLY A 417 -7.02 -28.61 19.73
CA GLY A 417 -8.07 -29.43 20.33
C GLY A 417 -9.21 -29.79 19.40
N SER A 418 -10.44 -29.89 19.93
CA SER A 418 -11.61 -30.33 19.16
C SER A 418 -11.90 -29.41 17.98
N TRP A 419 -11.54 -29.85 16.79
CA TRP A 419 -11.77 -29.16 15.54
C TRP A 419 -12.26 -30.17 14.49
N ASP A 420 -13.44 -29.94 13.93
CA ASP A 420 -14.01 -30.77 12.89
C ASP A 420 -13.45 -30.40 11.49
N GLY A 421 -12.68 -29.31 11.38
CA GLY A 421 -11.99 -28.91 10.18
C GLY A 421 -10.78 -29.79 9.90
N GLU A 422 -10.32 -29.75 8.64
CA GLU A 422 -9.15 -30.50 8.17
C GLU A 422 -7.99 -29.56 7.84
N SER A 423 -6.76 -29.95 8.22
CA SER A 423 -5.56 -29.20 7.88
C SER A 423 -4.63 -30.05 7.02
N VAL A 424 -4.21 -29.48 5.89
CA VAL A 424 -3.24 -30.09 4.96
C VAL A 424 -2.04 -29.16 4.81
N LEU A 425 -0.83 -29.72 4.87
CA LEU A 425 0.40 -29.02 4.53
C LEU A 425 0.91 -29.55 3.19
N VAL A 426 1.20 -28.64 2.26
CA VAL A 426 1.77 -28.93 0.95
C VAL A 426 3.01 -28.06 0.71
N ASP A 427 3.95 -28.52 -0.09
CA ASP A 427 5.21 -27.83 -0.30
C ASP A 427 5.12 -26.74 -1.39
N THR A 428 4.27 -26.94 -2.39
CA THR A 428 4.22 -26.10 -3.58
C THR A 428 2.83 -25.54 -3.88
N ILE A 429 2.79 -24.47 -4.67
CA ILE A 429 1.54 -23.89 -5.20
C ILE A 429 0.81 -24.87 -6.10
N ASP A 430 1.53 -25.68 -6.88
CA ASP A 430 0.91 -26.67 -7.78
C ASP A 430 0.23 -27.79 -6.99
N GLU A 431 0.86 -28.31 -5.94
CA GLU A 431 0.24 -29.28 -5.03
C GLU A 431 -1.01 -28.71 -4.35
N ALA A 432 -0.94 -27.44 -3.91
CA ALA A 432 -2.11 -26.75 -3.35
C ALA A 432 -3.25 -26.64 -4.37
N TYR A 433 -2.94 -26.29 -5.60
CA TYR A 433 -3.91 -26.19 -6.67
C TYR A 433 -4.58 -27.54 -6.97
N ASP A 434 -3.78 -28.61 -7.13
CA ASP A 434 -4.27 -29.97 -7.42
C ASP A 434 -5.17 -30.49 -6.28
N PHE A 435 -4.76 -30.27 -5.02
CA PHE A 435 -5.57 -30.61 -3.86
C PHE A 435 -6.92 -29.87 -3.86
N LEU A 436 -6.89 -28.55 -4.10
CA LEU A 436 -8.10 -27.71 -4.11
C LEU A 436 -9.03 -28.08 -5.27
N GLN A 437 -8.50 -28.36 -6.47
CA GLN A 437 -9.31 -28.83 -7.60
C GLN A 437 -10.07 -30.13 -7.29
N GLY A 438 -9.47 -31.01 -6.49
CA GLY A 438 -10.10 -32.27 -6.08
C GLY A 438 -11.09 -32.18 -4.92
N THR A 439 -11.06 -31.08 -4.16
CA THR A 439 -11.78 -30.97 -2.87
C THR A 439 -12.80 -29.84 -2.80
N LEU A 440 -12.66 -28.78 -3.62
CA LEU A 440 -13.58 -27.65 -3.66
C LEU A 440 -14.97 -28.06 -4.18
N ARG A 441 -16.00 -27.42 -3.64
CA ARG A 441 -17.43 -27.70 -3.96
C ARG A 441 -18.15 -26.38 -4.21
N ALA A 442 -19.26 -26.47 -4.93
CA ALA A 442 -20.13 -25.30 -5.10
C ALA A 442 -20.57 -24.74 -3.74
N GLY A 443 -20.48 -23.42 -3.61
CA GLY A 443 -20.76 -22.69 -2.37
C GLY A 443 -19.55 -22.50 -1.44
N ASP A 444 -18.40 -23.14 -1.70
CA ASP A 444 -17.19 -22.89 -0.90
C ASP A 444 -16.73 -21.44 -1.04
N VAL A 445 -16.31 -20.86 0.07
CA VAL A 445 -15.65 -19.53 0.13
C VAL A 445 -14.18 -19.75 0.48
N VAL A 446 -13.29 -19.39 -0.43
CA VAL A 446 -11.85 -19.65 -0.34
C VAL A 446 -11.11 -18.34 -0.09
N LEU A 447 -10.42 -18.21 1.04
CA LEU A 447 -9.47 -17.14 1.30
C LEU A 447 -8.05 -17.60 0.90
N VAL A 448 -7.37 -16.84 0.05
CA VAL A 448 -5.96 -17.07 -0.29
C VAL A 448 -5.13 -15.92 0.27
N LYS A 449 -4.16 -16.21 1.15
CA LYS A 449 -3.33 -15.17 1.79
C LYS A 449 -1.92 -15.61 2.12
N SER A 450 -0.95 -14.79 1.70
CA SER A 450 0.47 -14.97 2.00
C SER A 450 1.26 -13.67 1.82
N SER A 451 2.50 -13.66 2.26
CA SER A 451 3.46 -12.66 1.85
C SER A 451 3.72 -12.71 0.34
N LYS A 452 4.15 -11.57 -0.23
CA LYS A 452 4.40 -11.42 -1.67
C LYS A 452 5.41 -12.44 -2.19
N SER A 453 6.45 -12.74 -1.40
CA SER A 453 7.51 -13.72 -1.71
C SER A 453 6.96 -15.15 -1.91
N ALA A 454 5.97 -15.55 -1.13
CA ALA A 454 5.36 -16.88 -1.22
C ALA A 454 4.49 -17.09 -2.48
N GLY A 455 4.10 -16.01 -3.19
CA GLY A 455 3.51 -16.10 -4.52
C GLY A 455 2.05 -16.57 -4.60
N LEU A 456 1.36 -16.81 -3.48
CA LEU A 456 0.00 -17.39 -3.48
C LEU A 456 -1.06 -16.52 -4.19
N ARG A 457 -0.76 -15.25 -4.50
CA ARG A 457 -1.64 -14.42 -5.33
C ARG A 457 -1.93 -15.04 -6.70
N LEU A 458 -0.93 -15.77 -7.25
CA LEU A 458 -1.07 -16.46 -8.53
C LEU A 458 -1.96 -17.71 -8.40
N LEU A 459 -1.94 -18.37 -7.23
CA LEU A 459 -2.87 -19.46 -6.93
C LEU A 459 -4.30 -18.95 -6.88
N GLY A 460 -4.56 -17.82 -6.21
CA GLY A 460 -5.88 -17.21 -6.17
C GLY A 460 -6.41 -16.85 -7.56
N ASP A 461 -5.56 -16.24 -8.40
CA ASP A 461 -5.92 -15.95 -9.80
C ASP A 461 -6.21 -17.23 -10.60
N ARG A 462 -5.36 -18.26 -10.47
CA ARG A 462 -5.52 -19.55 -11.16
C ARG A 462 -6.79 -20.28 -10.75
N LEU A 463 -7.14 -20.26 -9.46
CA LEU A 463 -8.40 -20.87 -8.96
C LEU A 463 -9.63 -20.18 -9.55
N ALA A 464 -9.57 -18.87 -9.73
CA ALA A 464 -10.64 -18.07 -10.33
C ALA A 464 -10.62 -18.09 -11.87
N GLY A 465 -9.67 -18.78 -12.51
CA GLY A 465 -9.54 -18.80 -13.97
C GLY A 465 -9.10 -17.47 -14.57
N VAL A 466 -8.51 -16.59 -13.77
CA VAL A 466 -7.94 -15.30 -14.22
C VAL A 466 -6.55 -15.58 -14.80
N THR A 467 -6.36 -15.32 -16.08
CA THR A 467 -5.03 -15.38 -16.72
C THR A 467 -4.21 -14.16 -16.33
N ALA A 468 -2.93 -14.40 -15.97
CA ALA A 468 -1.99 -13.38 -15.54
C ALA A 468 -1.63 -12.37 -16.65
#